data_5e9656196962d5a743f31d17373fa1a1
#
_entry.id   5e9656196962d5a743f31d17373fa1a1
#
_cell.length_a   1.000
_cell.length_b   1.000
_cell.length_c   1.000
_cell.angle_alpha   90.00
_cell.angle_beta   90.00
_cell.angle_gamma   90.00
#
_symmetry.space_group_name_H-M   'P 1'
#
loop_
_entity.id
_entity.type
_entity.pdbx_description
1 polymer ?
#
loop_
_entity_poly.entity_id
_entity_poly.type
_entity_poly.pdbx_seq_one_letter_code
_entity_poly.pdbx_strand_id
1 'polypeptide(L)'
;MSAGLARALVFASSAAVLVLEILAGRLMAPYVGVSLETFTGIIGVVLAGIAAGTAIGGRLADRVDPEPLLGPALLAGGVLSWWSLWVVFTLGPEVGRGPVAIVALTALAFFAPAAVLSTVSPLVAKLQLRTLDETGTVVGSLSAWGTAGALFGVFVTGFVLVSAWPTKPIVLAVGALLVVAGMALTGWQARRPPSITVLLVAILSLGVGWSGSSPCQFESAYFCGRVIVDAADPSVRFLVLDDLVHAAVDVDNPEALQIPYVRLLAGAIDARPSGALAVAHIGGGGFTLPGHVARTRPGSTNTVFEIDDALLDVAINELGFAPDDRTEVVVGDARLGLLDLADDSHDVVVGDAFGGAAVPWHLTTSEFIEEIERVLRPDGLYAMNLIDGGPNDFAAWQVRTLLEHFAHVAVIGPVGGRGDEAANQVVLASEVSIDRFALRGDGAWMANVAEFAAAGRVLTDDYAPVDQLITTRR
;
A
#
# COMPACT_ATOMS: atom_id res chain seq x y z
N MET A 1 11.02 30.33 28.57
CA MET A 1 11.04 28.89 28.20
C MET A 1 12.47 28.34 28.20
N SER A 2 12.72 27.12 28.77
CA SER A 2 14.05 26.48 28.71
C SER A 2 14.40 25.96 27.31
N ALA A 3 15.70 25.90 26.99
CA ALA A 3 16.17 25.38 25.71
C ALA A 3 15.79 23.88 25.49
N GLY A 4 15.77 23.08 26.57
CA GLY A 4 15.32 21.68 26.50
C GLY A 4 13.84 21.56 26.13
N LEU A 5 12.95 22.34 26.72
CA LEU A 5 11.53 22.35 26.37
C LEU A 5 11.32 22.85 24.94
N ALA A 6 12.06 23.87 24.51
CA ALA A 6 12.04 24.39 23.15
C ALA A 6 12.32 23.30 22.12
N ARG A 7 13.41 22.55 22.31
CA ARG A 7 13.81 21.44 21.44
C ARG A 7 12.78 20.31 21.43
N ALA A 8 12.25 19.94 22.61
CA ALA A 8 11.24 18.91 22.75
C ALA A 8 9.93 19.26 22.02
N LEU A 9 9.48 20.52 22.10
CA LEU A 9 8.27 20.97 21.41
C LEU A 9 8.42 20.92 19.87
N VAL A 10 9.56 21.40 19.35
CA VAL A 10 9.83 21.37 17.91
C VAL A 10 10.00 19.93 17.43
N PHE A 11 10.70 19.08 18.17
CA PHE A 11 10.83 17.65 17.88
C PHE A 11 9.45 16.98 17.83
N ALA A 12 8.64 17.13 18.89
CA ALA A 12 7.34 16.45 18.99
C ALA A 12 6.34 16.92 17.93
N SER A 13 6.27 18.24 17.64
CA SER A 13 5.37 18.76 16.61
C SER A 13 5.77 18.30 15.21
N SER A 14 7.07 18.29 14.90
CA SER A 14 7.57 17.78 13.60
C SER A 14 7.37 16.27 13.48
N ALA A 15 7.63 15.50 14.53
CA ALA A 15 7.37 14.07 14.55
C ALA A 15 5.88 13.77 14.27
N ALA A 16 4.97 14.48 14.97
CA ALA A 16 3.54 14.27 14.78
C ALA A 16 3.06 14.57 13.37
N VAL A 17 3.59 15.62 12.71
CA VAL A 17 3.25 15.92 11.30
C VAL A 17 3.63 14.77 10.40
N LEU A 18 4.85 14.22 10.52
CA LEU A 18 5.33 13.14 9.66
C LEU A 18 4.67 11.79 9.99
N VAL A 19 4.33 11.54 11.26
CA VAL A 19 3.48 10.38 11.61
C VAL A 19 2.15 10.46 10.88
N LEU A 20 1.47 11.61 10.91
CA LEU A 20 0.20 11.82 10.22
C LEU A 20 0.35 11.71 8.69
N GLU A 21 1.45 12.17 8.12
CA GLU A 21 1.75 12.06 6.68
C GLU A 21 1.84 10.60 6.24
N ILE A 22 2.61 9.77 6.94
CA ILE A 22 2.74 8.34 6.63
C ILE A 22 1.38 7.64 6.79
N LEU A 23 0.66 7.93 7.88
CA LEU A 23 -0.63 7.31 8.14
C LEU A 23 -1.73 7.78 7.16
N ALA A 24 -1.58 8.98 6.55
CA ALA A 24 -2.52 9.47 5.56
C ALA A 24 -2.60 8.52 4.34
N GLY A 25 -1.46 7.99 3.88
CA GLY A 25 -1.43 7.01 2.80
C GLY A 25 -2.28 5.77 3.13
N ARG A 26 -2.10 5.23 4.31
CA ARG A 26 -2.86 4.05 4.76
C ARG A 26 -4.34 4.31 4.99
N LEU A 27 -4.68 5.46 5.57
CA LEU A 27 -6.08 5.85 5.78
C LEU A 27 -6.84 6.06 4.47
N MET A 28 -6.14 6.53 3.44
CA MET A 28 -6.73 6.84 2.14
C MET A 28 -6.73 5.66 1.16
N ALA A 29 -5.84 4.68 1.36
CA ALA A 29 -5.69 3.51 0.49
C ALA A 29 -7.01 2.80 0.14
N PRO A 30 -7.95 2.55 1.08
CA PRO A 30 -9.22 1.89 0.79
C PRO A 30 -10.16 2.66 -0.14
N TYR A 31 -9.90 3.94 -0.38
CA TYR A 31 -10.79 4.83 -1.14
C TYR A 31 -10.19 5.27 -2.47
N VAL A 32 -8.90 5.58 -2.48
CA VAL A 32 -8.23 6.17 -3.66
C VAL A 32 -7.10 5.29 -4.18
N GLY A 33 -6.83 4.17 -3.52
CA GLY A 33 -5.76 3.23 -3.85
C GLY A 33 -4.37 3.72 -3.46
N VAL A 34 -3.40 2.83 -3.64
CA VAL A 34 -1.97 3.10 -3.41
C VAL A 34 -1.30 3.29 -4.77
N SER A 35 -0.82 4.50 -5.04
CA SER A 35 -0.14 4.85 -6.28
C SER A 35 0.87 5.98 -6.07
N LEU A 36 1.75 6.19 -7.03
CA LEU A 36 2.65 7.35 -7.04
C LEU A 36 1.88 8.68 -6.96
N GLU A 37 0.72 8.77 -7.63
CA GLU A 37 -0.15 9.95 -7.58
C GLU A 37 -0.70 10.20 -6.17
N THR A 38 -1.12 9.14 -5.48
CA THR A 38 -1.62 9.21 -4.10
C THR A 38 -0.54 9.74 -3.16
N PHE A 39 0.66 9.17 -3.20
CA PHE A 39 1.79 9.64 -2.37
C PHE A 39 2.20 11.06 -2.72
N THR A 40 2.27 11.42 -4.01
CA THR A 40 2.61 12.79 -4.45
C THR A 40 1.59 13.79 -3.96
N GLY A 41 0.30 13.45 -4.02
CA GLY A 41 -0.79 14.31 -3.54
C GLY A 41 -0.71 14.52 -2.02
N ILE A 42 -0.46 13.48 -1.24
CA ILE A 42 -0.32 13.54 0.21
C ILE A 42 0.89 14.40 0.60
N ILE A 43 2.06 14.10 0.07
CA ILE A 43 3.30 14.83 0.35
C ILE A 43 3.14 16.31 -0.03
N GLY A 44 2.59 16.58 -1.22
CA GLY A 44 2.38 17.95 -1.68
C GLY A 44 1.47 18.78 -0.77
N VAL A 45 0.36 18.21 -0.33
CA VAL A 45 -0.59 18.88 0.57
C VAL A 45 0.00 19.08 1.97
N VAL A 46 0.67 18.09 2.53
CA VAL A 46 1.28 18.19 3.87
C VAL A 46 2.41 19.22 3.85
N LEU A 47 3.27 19.21 2.83
CA LEU A 47 4.32 20.23 2.65
C LEU A 47 3.73 21.65 2.50
N ALA A 48 2.63 21.79 1.74
CA ALA A 48 1.92 23.06 1.64
C ALA A 48 1.36 23.51 3.01
N GLY A 49 0.83 22.58 3.80
CA GLY A 49 0.42 22.82 5.20
C GLY A 49 1.59 23.28 6.07
N ILE A 50 2.73 22.60 6.02
CA ILE A 50 3.96 22.97 6.74
C ILE A 50 4.40 24.39 6.37
N ALA A 51 4.46 24.70 5.07
CA ALA A 51 4.85 26.02 4.58
C ALA A 51 3.89 27.12 5.05
N ALA A 52 2.60 26.89 4.93
CA ALA A 52 1.57 27.82 5.39
C ALA A 52 1.64 28.04 6.92
N GLY A 53 1.75 26.94 7.68
CA GLY A 53 1.84 26.98 9.12
C GLY A 53 3.09 27.71 9.62
N THR A 54 4.24 27.47 9.02
CA THR A 54 5.49 28.16 9.33
C THR A 54 5.39 29.66 9.03
N ALA A 55 4.81 30.03 7.87
CA ALA A 55 4.62 31.44 7.50
C ALA A 55 3.63 32.16 8.42
N ILE A 56 2.52 31.50 8.79
CA ILE A 56 1.53 32.05 9.73
C ILE A 56 2.12 32.17 11.12
N GLY A 57 2.78 31.12 11.61
CA GLY A 57 3.44 31.09 12.90
C GLY A 57 4.49 32.16 13.07
N GLY A 58 5.32 32.41 12.02
CA GLY A 58 6.28 33.52 12.01
C GLY A 58 5.63 34.90 12.14
N ARG A 59 4.55 35.14 11.34
CA ARG A 59 3.82 36.40 11.44
C ARG A 59 3.12 36.60 12.78
N LEU A 60 2.61 35.53 13.39
CA LEU A 60 2.01 35.56 14.72
C LEU A 60 3.07 35.86 15.77
N ALA A 61 4.23 35.21 15.72
CA ALA A 61 5.35 35.41 16.64
C ALA A 61 5.85 36.87 16.67
N ASP A 62 5.69 37.60 15.57
CA ASP A 62 6.08 39.02 15.50
C ASP A 62 5.00 39.99 15.99
N ARG A 63 3.74 39.53 16.08
CA ARG A 63 2.59 40.41 16.42
C ARG A 63 2.09 40.25 17.86
N VAL A 64 2.20 39.04 18.37
CA VAL A 64 1.68 38.71 19.74
C VAL A 64 2.73 37.93 20.50
N ASP A 65 2.59 37.88 21.83
CA ASP A 65 3.46 37.03 22.68
C ASP A 65 3.29 35.55 22.25
N PRO A 66 4.38 34.89 21.80
CA PRO A 66 4.28 33.53 21.31
C PRO A 66 4.11 32.46 22.38
N GLU A 67 4.50 32.76 23.64
CA GLU A 67 4.51 31.75 24.73
C GLU A 67 3.11 31.16 25.00
N PRO A 68 2.02 31.95 25.13
CA PRO A 68 0.69 31.41 25.37
C PRO A 68 0.07 30.70 24.18
N LEU A 69 0.63 30.81 22.97
CA LEU A 69 0.11 30.16 21.77
C LEU A 69 0.56 28.70 21.60
N LEU A 70 1.65 28.30 22.26
CA LEU A 70 2.25 26.97 22.08
C LEU A 70 1.33 25.82 22.54
N GLY A 71 0.73 25.98 23.74
CA GLY A 71 -0.21 24.97 24.25
C GLY A 71 -1.45 24.83 23.40
N PRO A 72 -2.16 25.92 23.05
CA PRO A 72 -3.28 25.89 22.09
C PRO A 72 -2.92 25.32 20.73
N ALA A 73 -1.73 25.57 20.19
CA ALA A 73 -1.31 25.01 18.91
C ALA A 73 -1.19 23.47 18.95
N LEU A 74 -0.57 22.92 20.02
CA LEU A 74 -0.51 21.47 20.21
C LEU A 74 -1.90 20.87 20.41
N LEU A 75 -2.74 21.49 21.22
CA LEU A 75 -4.11 21.03 21.48
C LEU A 75 -4.93 21.02 20.19
N ALA A 76 -4.89 22.11 19.41
CA ALA A 76 -5.59 22.20 18.14
C ALA A 76 -5.04 21.17 17.12
N GLY A 77 -3.72 20.96 17.06
CA GLY A 77 -3.11 19.93 16.24
C GLY A 77 -3.63 18.53 16.59
N GLY A 78 -3.72 18.19 17.86
CA GLY A 78 -4.27 16.91 18.31
C GLY A 78 -5.76 16.73 18.02
N VAL A 79 -6.57 17.76 18.25
CA VAL A 79 -8.00 17.77 17.90
C VAL A 79 -8.19 17.59 16.38
N LEU A 80 -7.44 18.32 15.57
CA LEU A 80 -7.51 18.23 14.11
C LEU A 80 -7.05 16.86 13.60
N SER A 81 -6.09 16.20 14.29
CA SER A 81 -5.70 14.82 13.95
C SER A 81 -6.86 13.83 14.16
N TRP A 82 -7.71 14.03 15.16
CA TRP A 82 -8.92 13.21 15.31
C TRP A 82 -9.99 13.52 14.27
N TRP A 83 -10.13 14.79 13.89
CA TRP A 83 -11.05 15.19 12.82
C TRP A 83 -10.61 14.67 11.46
N SER A 84 -9.29 14.48 11.22
CA SER A 84 -8.83 13.89 9.96
C SER A 84 -9.35 12.45 9.77
N LEU A 85 -9.47 11.65 10.84
CA LEU A 85 -10.12 10.33 10.79
C LEU A 85 -11.58 10.44 10.32
N TRP A 86 -12.33 11.36 10.94
CA TRP A 86 -13.73 11.56 10.58
C TRP A 86 -13.90 12.02 9.13
N VAL A 87 -13.06 12.95 8.67
CA VAL A 87 -13.07 13.43 7.28
C VAL A 87 -12.82 12.27 6.32
N VAL A 88 -11.76 11.48 6.55
CA VAL A 88 -11.41 10.38 5.65
C VAL A 88 -12.50 9.31 5.64
N PHE A 89 -12.98 8.88 6.80
CA PHE A 89 -13.98 7.80 6.86
C PHE A 89 -15.37 8.21 6.37
N THR A 90 -15.71 9.50 6.44
CA THR A 90 -17.02 9.99 6.00
C THR A 90 -17.02 10.39 4.52
N LEU A 91 -15.97 11.09 4.07
CA LEU A 91 -15.91 11.61 2.70
C LEU A 91 -15.21 10.64 1.74
N GLY A 92 -14.30 9.78 2.24
CA GLY A 92 -13.57 8.83 1.41
C GLY A 92 -14.47 7.98 0.51
N PRO A 93 -15.57 7.38 1.01
CA PRO A 93 -16.49 6.59 0.18
C PRO A 93 -17.17 7.39 -0.95
N GLU A 94 -17.35 8.70 -0.76
CA GLU A 94 -18.05 9.59 -1.70
C GLU A 94 -17.10 10.27 -2.70
N VAL A 95 -15.82 10.24 -2.42
CA VAL A 95 -14.79 10.88 -3.27
C VAL A 95 -14.42 9.94 -4.41
N GLY A 96 -14.50 10.45 -5.64
CA GLY A 96 -14.07 9.69 -6.81
C GLY A 96 -12.56 9.38 -6.80
N ARG A 97 -12.14 8.53 -7.72
CA ARG A 97 -10.74 8.18 -7.93
C ARG A 97 -10.11 9.15 -8.92
N GLY A 98 -8.92 9.62 -8.66
CA GLY A 98 -8.16 10.49 -9.54
C GLY A 98 -7.42 11.61 -8.82
N PRO A 99 -6.49 12.31 -9.48
CA PRO A 99 -5.58 13.26 -8.84
C PRO A 99 -6.29 14.38 -8.08
N VAL A 100 -7.37 14.91 -8.63
CA VAL A 100 -8.13 16.00 -7.98
C VAL A 100 -8.81 15.50 -6.70
N ALA A 101 -9.38 14.31 -6.73
CA ALA A 101 -10.03 13.69 -5.60
C ALA A 101 -9.03 13.41 -4.47
N ILE A 102 -7.86 12.84 -4.81
CA ILE A 102 -6.75 12.58 -3.89
C ILE A 102 -6.33 13.87 -3.19
N VAL A 103 -6.01 14.92 -3.96
CA VAL A 103 -5.56 16.22 -3.42
C VAL A 103 -6.65 16.86 -2.56
N ALA A 104 -7.93 16.82 -2.98
CA ALA A 104 -9.03 17.42 -2.23
C ALA A 104 -9.26 16.72 -0.89
N LEU A 105 -9.34 15.39 -0.88
CA LEU A 105 -9.53 14.61 0.35
C LEU A 105 -8.34 14.80 1.31
N THR A 106 -7.12 14.75 0.80
CA THR A 106 -5.91 15.01 1.58
C THR A 106 -5.91 16.42 2.17
N ALA A 107 -6.27 17.43 1.38
CA ALA A 107 -6.30 18.82 1.86
C ALA A 107 -7.34 19.02 2.97
N LEU A 108 -8.52 18.44 2.83
CA LEU A 108 -9.57 18.53 3.85
C LEU A 108 -9.18 17.83 5.15
N ALA A 109 -8.47 16.69 5.05
CA ALA A 109 -8.12 15.90 6.22
C ALA A 109 -6.80 16.36 6.89
N PHE A 110 -5.75 16.64 6.12
CA PHE A 110 -4.38 16.72 6.67
C PHE A 110 -3.72 18.09 6.54
N PHE A 111 -4.21 19.01 5.69
CA PHE A 111 -3.63 20.35 5.57
C PHE A 111 -3.69 21.13 6.89
N ALA A 112 -4.85 21.15 7.54
CA ALA A 112 -5.04 21.92 8.77
C ALA A 112 -4.19 21.42 9.95
N PRO A 113 -4.17 20.12 10.30
CA PRO A 113 -3.29 19.63 11.37
C PRO A 113 -1.81 19.88 11.06
N ALA A 114 -1.35 19.68 9.83
CA ALA A 114 0.03 19.97 9.44
C ALA A 114 0.36 21.46 9.58
N ALA A 115 -0.52 22.35 9.14
CA ALA A 115 -0.33 23.80 9.26
C ALA A 115 -0.27 24.25 10.71
N VAL A 116 -1.19 23.79 11.56
CA VAL A 116 -1.25 24.20 12.96
C VAL A 116 -0.02 23.71 13.72
N LEU A 117 0.38 22.45 13.58
CA LEU A 117 1.57 21.90 14.25
C LEU A 117 2.85 22.58 13.78
N SER A 118 2.93 22.99 12.52
CA SER A 118 4.10 23.69 11.98
C SER A 118 4.24 25.14 12.44
N THR A 119 3.22 25.73 13.08
CA THR A 119 3.35 27.05 13.73
C THR A 119 4.28 27.00 14.95
N VAL A 120 4.45 25.83 15.58
CA VAL A 120 5.23 25.67 16.81
C VAL A 120 6.69 26.08 16.62
N SER A 121 7.30 25.69 15.49
CA SER A 121 8.74 25.96 15.25
C SER A 121 9.07 27.46 15.24
N PRO A 122 8.42 28.34 14.46
CA PRO A 122 8.71 29.77 14.47
C PRO A 122 8.31 30.46 15.79
N LEU A 123 7.23 30.02 16.47
CA LEU A 123 6.87 30.52 17.80
C LEU A 123 7.99 30.24 18.82
N VAL A 124 8.51 29.02 18.81
CA VAL A 124 9.63 28.61 19.66
C VAL A 124 10.91 29.37 19.32
N ALA A 125 11.20 29.54 18.02
CA ALA A 125 12.37 30.28 17.57
C ALA A 125 12.38 31.71 18.12
N LYS A 126 11.26 32.40 18.06
CA LYS A 126 11.10 33.78 18.63
C LYS A 126 11.38 33.81 20.13
N LEU A 127 10.94 32.81 20.89
CA LEU A 127 11.17 32.74 22.35
C LEU A 127 12.61 32.41 22.72
N GLN A 128 13.38 31.81 21.85
CA GLN A 128 14.78 31.45 22.11
C GLN A 128 15.77 32.52 21.63
N LEU A 129 15.39 33.36 20.66
CA LEU A 129 16.20 34.45 20.16
C LEU A 129 16.29 35.56 21.20
N ARG A 130 17.49 35.81 21.73
CA ARG A 130 17.77 36.91 22.68
C ARG A 130 18.52 38.05 22.00
N THR A 131 19.47 37.73 21.15
CA THR A 131 20.29 38.67 20.41
C THR A 131 20.36 38.24 18.94
N LEU A 132 20.68 39.17 18.05
CA LEU A 132 20.86 38.90 16.63
C LEU A 132 22.09 38.01 16.34
N ASP A 133 23.11 38.11 17.19
CA ASP A 133 24.36 37.34 17.02
C ASP A 133 24.16 35.83 17.27
N GLU A 134 23.13 35.44 18.01
CA GLU A 134 22.80 34.04 18.29
C GLU A 134 21.84 33.43 17.28
N THR A 135 21.35 34.18 16.29
CA THR A 135 20.31 33.75 15.34
C THR A 135 20.68 32.45 14.62
N GLY A 136 21.91 32.37 14.11
CA GLY A 136 22.38 31.19 13.39
C GLY A 136 22.39 29.92 14.26
N THR A 137 22.88 30.03 15.51
CA THR A 137 22.95 28.91 16.43
C THR A 137 21.56 28.44 16.87
N VAL A 138 20.67 29.37 17.21
CA VAL A 138 19.30 29.05 17.66
C VAL A 138 18.49 28.43 16.53
N VAL A 139 18.45 29.07 15.35
CA VAL A 139 17.70 28.58 14.20
C VAL A 139 18.26 27.24 13.73
N GLY A 140 19.60 27.12 13.62
CA GLY A 140 20.24 25.85 13.23
C GLY A 140 19.95 24.72 14.21
N SER A 141 20.00 24.98 15.53
CA SER A 141 19.67 23.98 16.55
C SER A 141 18.20 23.55 16.47
N LEU A 142 17.26 24.49 16.35
CA LEU A 142 15.83 24.17 16.25
C LEU A 142 15.49 23.42 14.96
N SER A 143 16.09 23.83 13.83
CA SER A 143 15.96 23.12 12.56
C SER A 143 16.47 21.66 12.68
N ALA A 144 17.63 21.45 13.30
CA ALA A 144 18.18 20.11 13.50
C ALA A 144 17.25 19.24 14.37
N TRP A 145 16.68 19.80 15.47
CA TRP A 145 15.71 19.06 16.30
C TRP A 145 14.38 18.83 15.61
N GLY A 146 13.93 19.74 14.75
CA GLY A 146 12.75 19.55 13.90
C GLY A 146 12.95 18.42 12.91
N THR A 147 14.10 18.41 12.21
CA THR A 147 14.46 17.33 11.27
C THR A 147 14.60 15.99 11.99
N ALA A 148 15.24 15.97 13.16
CA ALA A 148 15.35 14.74 13.97
C ALA A 148 13.98 14.22 14.39
N GLY A 149 13.05 15.10 14.78
CA GLY A 149 11.67 14.73 15.06
C GLY A 149 10.93 14.17 13.86
N ALA A 150 11.08 14.80 12.70
CA ALA A 150 10.52 14.35 11.44
C ALA A 150 11.02 12.94 11.07
N LEU A 151 12.34 12.73 11.08
CA LEU A 151 12.95 11.42 10.83
C LEU A 151 12.49 10.36 11.82
N PHE A 152 12.44 10.70 13.11
CA PHE A 152 11.92 9.80 14.13
C PHE A 152 10.47 9.41 13.84
N GLY A 153 9.61 10.39 13.50
CA GLY A 153 8.22 10.16 13.15
C GLY A 153 8.08 9.19 11.96
N VAL A 154 8.85 9.42 10.89
CA VAL A 154 8.83 8.56 9.69
C VAL A 154 9.28 7.13 10.03
N PHE A 155 10.47 6.97 10.62
CA PHE A 155 11.01 5.63 10.86
C PHE A 155 10.20 4.85 11.90
N VAL A 156 9.80 5.47 12.99
CA VAL A 156 8.99 4.79 14.00
C VAL A 156 7.63 4.40 13.43
N THR A 157 7.01 5.25 12.62
CA THR A 157 5.72 4.91 12.00
C THR A 157 5.88 3.77 11.00
N GLY A 158 6.81 3.88 10.05
CA GLY A 158 6.97 2.92 8.98
C GLY A 158 7.46 1.54 9.43
N PHE A 159 8.40 1.50 10.39
CA PHE A 159 9.02 0.23 10.80
C PHE A 159 8.44 -0.39 12.07
N VAL A 160 7.72 0.39 12.91
CA VAL A 160 7.28 -0.10 14.22
C VAL A 160 5.76 0.03 14.40
N LEU A 161 5.21 1.24 14.19
CA LEU A 161 3.82 1.47 14.55
C LEU A 161 2.87 0.73 13.62
N VAL A 162 3.09 0.81 12.31
CA VAL A 162 2.22 0.21 11.28
C VAL A 162 2.27 -1.32 11.32
N SER A 163 3.40 -1.91 11.68
CA SER A 163 3.51 -3.36 11.84
C SER A 163 2.90 -3.89 13.15
N ALA A 164 2.76 -3.03 14.18
CA ALA A 164 2.30 -3.45 15.50
C ALA A 164 0.83 -3.11 15.79
N TRP A 165 0.28 -2.06 15.18
CA TRP A 165 -1.07 -1.57 15.46
C TRP A 165 -1.79 -1.07 14.21
N PRO A 166 -3.14 -1.20 14.16
CA PRO A 166 -3.97 -0.58 13.14
C PRO A 166 -3.81 0.96 13.11
N THR A 167 -4.05 1.54 11.96
CA THR A 167 -3.82 2.98 11.71
C THR A 167 -4.66 3.91 12.60
N LYS A 168 -5.94 3.59 12.79
CA LYS A 168 -6.86 4.41 13.59
C LYS A 168 -6.40 4.58 15.06
N PRO A 169 -6.07 3.52 15.83
CA PRO A 169 -5.50 3.66 17.18
C PRO A 169 -4.25 4.53 17.23
N ILE A 170 -3.37 4.46 16.23
CA ILE A 170 -2.15 5.27 16.20
C ILE A 170 -2.49 6.76 16.10
N VAL A 171 -3.38 7.13 15.17
CA VAL A 171 -3.82 8.54 15.03
C VAL A 171 -4.52 9.04 16.30
N LEU A 172 -5.36 8.20 16.93
CA LEU A 172 -6.01 8.54 18.19
C LEU A 172 -4.98 8.78 19.31
N ALA A 173 -3.96 7.94 19.40
CA ALA A 173 -2.90 8.06 20.40
C ALA A 173 -2.04 9.32 20.17
N VAL A 174 -1.64 9.60 18.93
CA VAL A 174 -0.89 10.82 18.58
C VAL A 174 -1.70 12.06 18.93
N GLY A 175 -2.97 12.11 18.52
CA GLY A 175 -3.87 13.19 18.88
C GLY A 175 -4.01 13.37 20.41
N ALA A 176 -4.15 12.26 21.16
CA ALA A 176 -4.25 12.30 22.63
C ALA A 176 -2.96 12.82 23.27
N LEU A 177 -1.79 12.40 22.80
CA LEU A 177 -0.50 12.90 23.29
C LEU A 177 -0.36 14.41 23.05
N LEU A 178 -0.73 14.89 21.87
CA LEU A 178 -0.70 16.32 21.55
C LEU A 178 -1.69 17.13 22.39
N VAL A 179 -2.92 16.63 22.60
CA VAL A 179 -3.94 17.28 23.45
C VAL A 179 -3.47 17.34 24.89
N VAL A 180 -2.96 16.24 25.44
CA VAL A 180 -2.44 16.20 26.81
C VAL A 180 -1.25 17.14 26.98
N ALA A 181 -0.29 17.13 26.05
CA ALA A 181 0.85 18.05 26.07
C ALA A 181 0.41 19.52 25.98
N GLY A 182 -0.55 19.82 25.08
CA GLY A 182 -1.11 21.16 24.93
C GLY A 182 -1.84 21.65 26.20
N MET A 183 -2.64 20.80 26.82
CA MET A 183 -3.32 21.11 28.09
C MET A 183 -2.32 21.30 29.23
N ALA A 184 -1.33 20.44 29.35
CA ALA A 184 -0.31 20.52 30.36
C ALA A 184 0.51 21.81 30.23
N LEU A 185 0.92 22.16 29.01
CA LEU A 185 1.67 23.37 28.74
C LEU A 185 0.85 24.63 29.02
N THR A 186 -0.41 24.67 28.57
CA THR A 186 -1.33 25.79 28.82
C THR A 186 -1.59 25.96 30.35
N GLY A 187 -1.87 24.86 31.04
CA GLY A 187 -2.09 24.88 32.50
C GLY A 187 -0.87 25.34 33.30
N TRP A 188 0.33 24.89 32.87
CA TRP A 188 1.59 25.32 33.51
C TRP A 188 1.86 26.82 33.29
N GLN A 189 1.64 27.32 32.07
CA GLN A 189 1.82 28.74 31.72
C GLN A 189 0.80 29.65 32.45
N ALA A 190 -0.48 29.25 32.42
CA ALA A 190 -1.55 30.00 33.04
C ALA A 190 -1.62 29.84 34.55
N ARG A 191 -0.88 28.89 35.14
CA ARG A 191 -0.98 28.49 36.58
C ARG A 191 -2.41 28.14 36.99
N ARG A 192 -3.22 27.64 36.04
CA ARG A 192 -4.62 27.27 36.23
C ARG A 192 -4.90 25.98 35.47
N PRO A 193 -5.82 25.13 35.98
CA PRO A 193 -6.26 23.96 35.19
C PRO A 193 -6.93 24.40 33.87
N PRO A 194 -6.92 23.54 32.83
CA PRO A 194 -7.64 23.81 31.59
C PRO A 194 -9.12 24.05 31.86
N SER A 195 -9.73 24.95 31.11
CA SER A 195 -11.15 25.25 31.28
C SER A 195 -12.01 24.02 30.96
N ILE A 196 -13.19 23.92 31.57
CA ILE A 196 -14.17 22.86 31.26
C ILE A 196 -14.51 22.86 29.77
N THR A 197 -14.59 23.99 29.10
CA THR A 197 -14.85 24.11 27.69
C THR A 197 -13.77 23.42 26.85
N VAL A 198 -12.49 23.59 27.18
CA VAL A 198 -11.37 22.92 26.48
C VAL A 198 -11.45 21.40 26.64
N LEU A 199 -11.76 20.94 27.86
CA LEU A 199 -11.96 19.50 28.10
C LEU A 199 -13.14 18.93 27.32
N LEU A 200 -14.26 19.62 27.28
CA LEU A 200 -15.44 19.21 26.54
C LEU A 200 -15.15 19.16 25.02
N VAL A 201 -14.49 20.17 24.47
CA VAL A 201 -14.09 20.16 23.06
C VAL A 201 -13.16 18.99 22.76
N ALA A 202 -12.18 18.71 23.61
CA ALA A 202 -11.27 17.58 23.41
C ALA A 202 -12.01 16.23 23.48
N ILE A 203 -12.90 16.05 24.46
CA ILE A 203 -13.71 14.80 24.61
C ILE A 203 -14.64 14.61 23.42
N LEU A 204 -15.34 15.67 23.00
CA LEU A 204 -16.24 15.59 21.84
C LEU A 204 -15.47 15.29 20.54
N SER A 205 -14.32 15.91 20.35
CA SER A 205 -13.47 15.67 19.17
C SER A 205 -12.89 14.25 19.17
N LEU A 206 -12.49 13.73 20.33
CA LEU A 206 -12.11 12.33 20.48
C LEU A 206 -13.28 11.39 20.13
N GLY A 207 -14.49 11.71 20.61
CA GLY A 207 -15.70 10.97 20.28
C GLY A 207 -15.99 10.96 18.78
N VAL A 208 -15.81 12.08 18.08
CA VAL A 208 -15.94 12.20 16.62
C VAL A 208 -14.89 11.33 15.91
N GLY A 209 -13.62 11.42 16.27
CA GLY A 209 -12.57 10.56 15.69
C GLY A 209 -12.78 9.07 15.99
N TRP A 210 -13.32 8.75 17.17
CA TRP A 210 -13.63 7.37 17.55
C TRP A 210 -14.83 6.81 16.78
N SER A 211 -15.86 7.62 16.51
CA SER A 211 -17.11 7.17 15.87
C SER A 211 -16.94 6.80 14.40
N GLY A 212 -15.91 7.31 13.72
CA GLY A 212 -15.60 6.90 12.36
C GLY A 212 -15.30 5.41 12.29
N SER A 213 -15.99 4.66 11.44
CA SER A 213 -15.74 3.24 11.22
C SER A 213 -14.69 3.05 10.13
N SER A 214 -13.59 2.35 10.47
CA SER A 214 -12.63 1.90 9.47
C SER A 214 -13.31 0.93 8.50
N PRO A 215 -13.07 1.00 7.21
CA PRO A 215 -13.55 0.01 6.25
C PRO A 215 -12.79 -1.32 6.36
N CYS A 216 -11.65 -1.34 7.07
CA CYS A 216 -10.81 -2.51 7.21
C CYS A 216 -11.37 -3.47 8.27
N GLN A 217 -11.54 -4.75 7.94
CA GLN A 217 -11.75 -5.80 8.93
C GLN A 217 -10.44 -6.16 9.63
N PHE A 218 -9.34 -6.13 8.87
CA PHE A 218 -7.98 -6.28 9.38
C PHE A 218 -7.06 -5.27 8.71
N GLU A 219 -6.00 -4.91 9.37
CA GLU A 219 -4.90 -4.12 8.81
C GLU A 219 -3.60 -4.88 9.06
N SER A 220 -2.89 -5.19 7.98
CA SER A 220 -1.54 -5.75 8.03
C SER A 220 -0.48 -4.66 7.85
N ALA A 221 0.79 -5.03 7.76
CA ALA A 221 1.85 -4.10 7.38
C ALA A 221 1.67 -3.55 5.95
N TYR A 222 0.96 -4.27 5.08
CA TYR A 222 0.83 -4.00 3.65
C TYR A 222 -0.52 -3.41 3.28
N PHE A 223 -1.64 -3.96 3.78
CA PHE A 223 -2.97 -3.68 3.28
C PHE A 223 -4.00 -3.36 4.38
N CYS A 224 -5.04 -2.64 3.98
CA CYS A 224 -6.34 -2.61 4.63
C CYS A 224 -7.22 -3.69 3.99
N GLY A 225 -7.44 -4.79 4.68
CA GLY A 225 -8.15 -5.94 4.15
C GLY A 225 -9.59 -6.07 4.69
N ARG A 226 -10.47 -6.62 3.84
CA ARG A 226 -11.81 -7.04 4.22
C ARG A 226 -12.29 -8.19 3.34
N VAL A 227 -13.09 -9.08 3.91
CA VAL A 227 -13.79 -10.12 3.19
C VAL A 227 -15.26 -9.71 3.03
N ILE A 228 -15.74 -9.64 1.80
CA ILE A 228 -17.10 -9.27 1.47
C ILE A 228 -17.83 -10.52 0.98
N VAL A 229 -18.95 -10.86 1.62
CA VAL A 229 -19.84 -11.93 1.17
C VAL A 229 -20.71 -11.40 0.04
N ASP A 230 -20.83 -12.16 -1.06
CA ASP A 230 -21.71 -11.79 -2.16
C ASP A 230 -23.17 -11.84 -1.70
N ALA A 231 -23.91 -10.77 -1.98
CA ALA A 231 -25.33 -10.69 -1.61
C ALA A 231 -26.22 -11.64 -2.44
N ALA A 232 -25.78 -12.02 -3.65
CA ALA A 232 -26.53 -12.92 -4.53
C ALA A 232 -26.21 -14.40 -4.22
N ASP A 233 -24.98 -14.69 -3.82
CA ASP A 233 -24.51 -16.03 -3.47
C ASP A 233 -23.63 -16.00 -2.22
N PRO A 234 -24.17 -16.29 -1.03
CA PRO A 234 -23.42 -16.24 0.22
C PRO A 234 -22.23 -17.20 0.34
N SER A 235 -22.12 -18.19 -0.56
CA SER A 235 -20.93 -19.05 -0.64
C SER A 235 -19.74 -18.33 -1.27
N VAL A 236 -19.99 -17.28 -2.07
CA VAL A 236 -18.93 -16.50 -2.73
C VAL A 236 -18.45 -15.39 -1.82
N ARG A 237 -17.15 -15.35 -1.61
CA ARG A 237 -16.44 -14.36 -0.78
C ARG A 237 -15.39 -13.65 -1.60
N PHE A 238 -15.38 -12.32 -1.51
CA PHE A 238 -14.40 -11.47 -2.14
C PHE A 238 -13.38 -10.99 -1.11
N LEU A 239 -12.10 -11.25 -1.36
CA LEU A 239 -11.01 -10.61 -0.63
C LEU A 239 -10.72 -9.26 -1.30
N VAL A 240 -10.95 -8.19 -0.55
CA VAL A 240 -10.66 -6.82 -0.98
C VAL A 240 -9.48 -6.31 -0.18
N LEU A 241 -8.42 -5.94 -0.86
CA LEU A 241 -7.24 -5.29 -0.29
C LEU A 241 -7.19 -3.86 -0.79
N ASP A 242 -7.19 -2.92 0.15
CA ASP A 242 -7.37 -1.50 -0.11
C ASP A 242 -8.63 -1.22 -0.95
N ASP A 243 -8.48 -0.82 -2.19
CA ASP A 243 -9.58 -0.48 -3.11
C ASP A 243 -9.84 -1.54 -4.19
N LEU A 244 -9.11 -2.67 -4.19
CA LEU A 244 -9.15 -3.69 -5.23
C LEU A 244 -9.64 -5.05 -4.72
N VAL A 245 -10.36 -5.77 -5.59
CA VAL A 245 -10.68 -7.19 -5.38
C VAL A 245 -9.47 -8.01 -5.81
N HIS A 246 -8.83 -8.70 -4.87
CA HIS A 246 -7.66 -9.55 -5.09
C HIS A 246 -8.01 -11.03 -5.24
N ALA A 247 -9.08 -11.49 -4.59
CA ALA A 247 -9.55 -12.85 -4.76
C ALA A 247 -11.08 -12.93 -4.69
N ALA A 248 -11.65 -13.94 -5.34
CA ALA A 248 -13.04 -14.34 -5.19
C ALA A 248 -13.09 -15.87 -5.10
N VAL A 249 -13.64 -16.37 -4.02
CA VAL A 249 -13.66 -17.81 -3.69
C VAL A 249 -15.07 -18.24 -3.36
N ASP A 250 -15.52 -19.32 -3.95
CA ASP A 250 -16.71 -20.05 -3.54
C ASP A 250 -16.30 -21.09 -2.49
N VAL A 251 -16.67 -20.85 -1.23
CA VAL A 251 -16.24 -21.70 -0.10
C VAL A 251 -16.96 -23.06 -0.07
N ASP A 252 -18.13 -23.15 -0.69
CA ASP A 252 -18.90 -24.40 -0.80
C ASP A 252 -18.49 -25.20 -2.04
N ASN A 253 -17.98 -24.52 -3.08
CA ASN A 253 -17.48 -25.13 -4.31
C ASN A 253 -16.13 -24.51 -4.76
N PRO A 254 -15.03 -24.82 -4.08
CA PRO A 254 -13.73 -24.24 -4.35
C PRO A 254 -13.14 -24.58 -5.75
N GLU A 255 -13.76 -25.49 -6.49
CA GLU A 255 -13.40 -25.78 -7.89
C GLU A 255 -14.00 -24.77 -8.87
N ALA A 256 -15.05 -24.06 -8.48
CA ALA A 256 -15.68 -23.01 -9.25
C ALA A 256 -14.88 -21.70 -9.14
N LEU A 257 -13.80 -21.61 -9.91
CA LEU A 257 -12.94 -20.42 -9.96
C LEU A 257 -13.71 -19.19 -10.44
N GLN A 258 -13.91 -18.22 -9.57
CA GLN A 258 -14.78 -17.07 -9.81
C GLN A 258 -14.17 -16.02 -10.73
N ILE A 259 -12.85 -15.79 -10.65
CA ILE A 259 -12.16 -14.75 -11.39
C ILE A 259 -11.67 -15.28 -12.77
N PRO A 260 -11.96 -14.56 -13.87
CA PRO A 260 -11.62 -15.03 -15.22
C PRO A 260 -10.13 -15.32 -15.45
N TYR A 261 -9.22 -14.46 -15.00
CA TYR A 261 -7.79 -14.70 -15.21
C TYR A 261 -7.29 -15.90 -14.39
N VAL A 262 -7.84 -16.12 -13.20
CA VAL A 262 -7.51 -17.29 -12.36
C VAL A 262 -7.90 -18.59 -13.08
N ARG A 263 -9.03 -18.61 -13.82
CA ARG A 263 -9.41 -19.75 -14.66
C ARG A 263 -8.40 -20.02 -15.76
N LEU A 264 -7.83 -18.96 -16.36
CA LEU A 264 -6.81 -19.10 -17.40
C LEU A 264 -5.50 -19.63 -16.81
N LEU A 265 -5.05 -19.11 -15.66
CA LEU A 265 -3.86 -19.64 -14.98
C LEU A 265 -4.04 -21.11 -14.57
N ALA A 266 -5.19 -21.44 -13.96
CA ALA A 266 -5.53 -22.83 -13.64
C ALA A 266 -5.57 -23.71 -14.89
N GLY A 267 -6.18 -23.23 -15.98
CA GLY A 267 -6.18 -23.94 -17.27
C GLY A 267 -4.79 -24.17 -17.82
N ALA A 268 -3.87 -23.24 -17.66
CA ALA A 268 -2.47 -23.40 -18.06
C ALA A 268 -1.74 -24.49 -17.23
N ILE A 269 -2.02 -24.55 -15.92
CA ILE A 269 -1.52 -25.61 -15.04
C ILE A 269 -2.13 -26.96 -15.43
N ASP A 270 -3.43 -27.00 -15.67
CA ASP A 270 -4.17 -28.22 -16.02
C ASP A 270 -3.79 -28.76 -17.40
N ALA A 271 -3.33 -27.92 -18.32
CA ALA A 271 -2.82 -28.31 -19.63
C ALA A 271 -1.44 -29.00 -19.57
N ARG A 272 -0.74 -28.95 -18.44
CA ARG A 272 0.51 -29.70 -18.25
C ARG A 272 0.25 -31.22 -18.28
N PRO A 273 1.26 -32.03 -18.61
CA PRO A 273 1.11 -33.50 -18.61
C PRO A 273 0.48 -34.02 -17.32
N SER A 274 -0.29 -35.11 -17.43
CA SER A 274 -0.97 -35.71 -16.27
C SER A 274 0.02 -36.17 -15.21
N GLY A 275 -0.33 -35.98 -13.94
CA GLY A 275 0.48 -36.39 -12.79
C GLY A 275 0.68 -35.26 -11.80
N ALA A 276 1.51 -35.53 -10.80
CA ALA A 276 1.91 -34.55 -9.81
C ALA A 276 2.85 -33.50 -10.40
N LEU A 277 2.70 -32.27 -9.98
CA LEU A 277 3.51 -31.12 -10.38
C LEU A 277 4.18 -30.48 -9.16
N ALA A 278 5.35 -29.92 -9.33
CA ALA A 278 5.95 -28.97 -8.43
C ALA A 278 5.62 -27.54 -8.92
N VAL A 279 4.84 -26.78 -8.14
CA VAL A 279 4.37 -25.45 -8.53
C VAL A 279 4.85 -24.40 -7.53
N ALA A 280 5.55 -23.38 -8.01
CA ALA A 280 5.86 -22.19 -7.24
C ALA A 280 4.85 -21.08 -7.54
N HIS A 281 4.36 -20.41 -6.50
CA HIS A 281 3.41 -19.31 -6.61
C HIS A 281 4.04 -18.03 -6.06
N ILE A 282 4.16 -17.01 -6.89
CA ILE A 282 4.61 -15.67 -6.53
C ILE A 282 3.36 -14.85 -6.23
N GLY A 283 3.05 -14.69 -4.94
CA GLY A 283 1.78 -14.20 -4.42
C GLY A 283 0.82 -15.32 -4.06
N GLY A 284 0.27 -15.26 -2.85
CA GLY A 284 -0.74 -16.19 -2.34
C GLY A 284 -2.16 -15.66 -2.52
N GLY A 285 -2.35 -14.38 -2.22
CA GLY A 285 -3.64 -13.69 -2.26
C GLY A 285 -4.72 -14.47 -1.49
N GLY A 286 -5.75 -14.95 -2.19
CA GLY A 286 -6.80 -15.82 -1.61
C GLY A 286 -6.44 -17.30 -1.59
N PHE A 287 -5.22 -17.69 -1.92
CA PHE A 287 -4.72 -19.07 -2.04
C PHE A 287 -5.55 -19.95 -2.96
N THR A 288 -6.21 -19.35 -3.93
CA THR A 288 -7.13 -20.05 -4.85
C THR A 288 -6.39 -21.04 -5.74
N LEU A 289 -5.26 -20.62 -6.35
CA LEU A 289 -4.48 -21.47 -7.24
C LEU A 289 -3.73 -22.60 -6.50
N PRO A 290 -3.04 -22.36 -5.38
CA PRO A 290 -2.48 -23.46 -4.57
C PRO A 290 -3.54 -24.48 -4.15
N GLY A 291 -4.72 -24.02 -3.72
CA GLY A 291 -5.84 -24.89 -3.38
C GLY A 291 -6.39 -25.66 -4.59
N HIS A 292 -6.44 -25.05 -5.79
CA HIS A 292 -6.81 -25.72 -7.04
C HIS A 292 -5.83 -26.86 -7.37
N VAL A 293 -4.54 -26.58 -7.36
CA VAL A 293 -3.49 -27.58 -7.64
C VAL A 293 -3.58 -28.77 -6.65
N ALA A 294 -3.71 -28.49 -5.37
CA ALA A 294 -3.82 -29.53 -4.34
C ALA A 294 -5.02 -30.47 -4.59
N ARG A 295 -6.16 -29.93 -5.07
CA ARG A 295 -7.38 -30.72 -5.32
C ARG A 295 -7.35 -31.45 -6.66
N THR A 296 -6.91 -30.76 -7.75
CA THR A 296 -7.00 -31.29 -9.11
C THR A 296 -5.80 -32.14 -9.53
N ARG A 297 -4.66 -31.97 -8.85
CA ARG A 297 -3.37 -32.65 -9.13
C ARG A 297 -2.83 -33.39 -7.90
N PRO A 298 -3.45 -34.50 -7.47
CA PRO A 298 -3.01 -35.20 -6.26
C PRO A 298 -1.54 -35.61 -6.32
N GLY A 299 -0.83 -35.34 -5.22
CA GLY A 299 0.61 -35.59 -5.13
C GLY A 299 1.50 -34.40 -5.52
N SER A 300 0.94 -33.33 -6.06
CA SER A 300 1.67 -32.09 -6.34
C SER A 300 2.16 -31.40 -5.08
N THR A 301 3.23 -30.63 -5.23
CA THR A 301 3.75 -29.72 -4.20
C THR A 301 3.51 -28.28 -4.61
N ASN A 302 3.17 -27.44 -3.62
CA ASN A 302 3.06 -26.01 -3.80
C ASN A 302 4.07 -25.30 -2.89
N THR A 303 4.88 -24.40 -3.46
CA THR A 303 5.68 -23.44 -2.71
C THR A 303 5.09 -22.06 -2.95
N VAL A 304 4.52 -21.43 -1.92
CA VAL A 304 3.81 -20.15 -2.05
C VAL A 304 4.62 -19.06 -1.36
N PHE A 305 5.08 -18.08 -2.10
CA PHE A 305 5.72 -16.88 -1.57
C PHE A 305 4.66 -15.80 -1.37
N GLU A 306 4.38 -15.46 -0.12
CA GLU A 306 3.42 -14.40 0.23
C GLU A 306 4.12 -13.39 1.16
N ILE A 307 4.05 -12.11 0.79
CA ILE A 307 4.72 -11.07 1.56
C ILE A 307 3.96 -10.70 2.84
N ASP A 308 2.65 -10.91 2.85
CA ASP A 308 1.74 -10.55 3.93
C ASP A 308 1.22 -11.81 4.65
N ASP A 309 1.76 -12.09 5.82
CA ASP A 309 1.39 -13.24 6.65
C ASP A 309 -0.09 -13.22 7.07
N ALA A 310 -0.69 -12.03 7.21
CA ALA A 310 -2.11 -11.90 7.54
C ALA A 310 -3.03 -12.50 6.47
N LEU A 311 -2.60 -12.55 5.21
CA LEU A 311 -3.40 -13.14 4.13
C LEU A 311 -3.55 -14.65 4.25
N LEU A 312 -2.54 -15.34 4.78
CA LEU A 312 -2.65 -16.77 5.06
C LEU A 312 -3.72 -17.06 6.11
N ASP A 313 -3.73 -16.29 7.20
CA ASP A 313 -4.73 -16.42 8.25
C ASP A 313 -6.15 -16.17 7.73
N VAL A 314 -6.32 -15.14 6.89
CA VAL A 314 -7.60 -14.83 6.24
C VAL A 314 -8.02 -15.94 5.28
N ALA A 315 -7.10 -16.46 4.48
CA ALA A 315 -7.39 -17.54 3.54
C ALA A 315 -7.87 -18.80 4.26
N ILE A 316 -7.24 -19.17 5.37
CA ILE A 316 -7.62 -20.33 6.19
C ILE A 316 -8.96 -20.10 6.89
N ASN A 317 -9.12 -18.97 7.58
CA ASN A 317 -10.25 -18.76 8.47
C ASN A 317 -11.52 -18.30 7.73
N GLU A 318 -11.37 -17.58 6.60
CA GLU A 318 -12.50 -16.94 5.93
C GLU A 318 -12.73 -17.39 4.48
N LEU A 319 -11.68 -17.85 3.78
CA LEU A 319 -11.79 -18.21 2.36
C LEU A 319 -11.77 -19.72 2.11
N GLY A 320 -11.74 -20.54 3.17
CA GLY A 320 -11.80 -22.00 3.07
C GLY A 320 -10.55 -22.68 2.52
N PHE A 321 -9.40 -21.98 2.53
CA PHE A 321 -8.13 -22.58 2.19
C PHE A 321 -7.72 -23.59 3.30
N ALA A 322 -7.39 -24.80 2.91
CA ALA A 322 -6.90 -25.84 3.81
C ALA A 322 -5.54 -26.34 3.29
N PRO A 323 -4.43 -25.79 3.81
CA PRO A 323 -3.11 -26.24 3.41
C PRO A 323 -2.90 -27.71 3.85
N ASP A 324 -2.24 -28.48 2.99
CA ASP A 324 -1.80 -29.84 3.29
C ASP A 324 -0.27 -29.88 3.52
N ASP A 325 0.25 -31.07 3.86
CA ASP A 325 1.68 -31.28 4.12
C ASP A 325 2.57 -31.05 2.88
N ARG A 326 1.98 -30.82 1.70
CA ARG A 326 2.67 -30.56 0.42
C ARG A 326 2.58 -29.11 0.00
N THR A 327 1.94 -28.26 0.80
CA THR A 327 1.86 -26.83 0.57
C THR A 327 2.72 -26.10 1.58
N GLU A 328 3.86 -25.60 1.13
CA GLU A 328 4.75 -24.75 1.91
C GLU A 328 4.44 -23.28 1.63
N VAL A 329 4.23 -22.50 2.69
CA VAL A 329 4.05 -21.04 2.58
C VAL A 329 5.28 -20.36 3.17
N VAL A 330 6.00 -19.64 2.31
CA VAL A 330 7.17 -18.84 2.66
C VAL A 330 6.75 -17.39 2.78
N VAL A 331 6.70 -16.87 4.00
CA VAL A 331 6.38 -15.47 4.24
C VAL A 331 7.59 -14.61 3.94
N GLY A 332 7.47 -13.74 2.92
CA GLY A 332 8.55 -12.85 2.50
C GLY A 332 8.52 -12.49 1.03
N ASP A 333 9.55 -11.75 0.61
CA ASP A 333 9.73 -11.34 -0.77
C ASP A 333 10.03 -12.56 -1.67
N ALA A 334 9.22 -12.73 -2.71
CA ALA A 334 9.31 -13.86 -3.62
C ALA A 334 10.64 -13.93 -4.39
N ARG A 335 11.21 -12.76 -4.75
CA ARG A 335 12.50 -12.72 -5.45
C ARG A 335 13.63 -13.27 -4.58
N LEU A 336 13.61 -12.95 -3.28
CA LEU A 336 14.57 -13.51 -2.35
C LEU A 336 14.32 -15.00 -2.09
N GLY A 337 13.05 -15.38 -1.97
CA GLY A 337 12.67 -16.78 -1.75
C GLY A 337 13.01 -17.71 -2.92
N LEU A 338 12.96 -17.22 -4.17
CA LEU A 338 13.38 -18.01 -5.33
C LEU A 338 14.85 -18.42 -5.29
N LEU A 339 15.73 -17.58 -4.70
CA LEU A 339 17.16 -17.89 -4.56
C LEU A 339 17.43 -19.17 -3.75
N ASP A 340 16.50 -19.55 -2.86
CA ASP A 340 16.62 -20.75 -2.03
C ASP A 340 16.10 -22.02 -2.74
N LEU A 341 15.44 -21.88 -3.89
CA LEU A 341 14.97 -23.00 -4.70
C LEU A 341 16.10 -23.58 -5.55
N ALA A 342 16.10 -24.90 -5.70
CA ALA A 342 17.07 -25.58 -6.55
C ALA A 342 16.78 -25.34 -8.04
N ASP A 343 17.83 -25.41 -8.86
CA ASP A 343 17.71 -25.39 -10.32
C ASP A 343 16.83 -26.56 -10.81
N ASP A 344 16.10 -26.36 -11.91
CA ASP A 344 15.28 -27.40 -12.56
C ASP A 344 14.31 -28.12 -11.60
N SER A 345 13.80 -27.42 -10.58
CA SER A 345 12.99 -28.02 -9.50
C SER A 345 11.49 -27.96 -9.73
N HIS A 346 11.01 -26.98 -10.50
CA HIS A 346 9.58 -26.70 -10.66
C HIS A 346 9.06 -26.93 -12.09
N ASP A 347 7.85 -27.48 -12.18
CA ASP A 347 7.14 -27.68 -13.46
C ASP A 347 6.42 -26.42 -13.90
N VAL A 348 5.96 -25.62 -12.94
CA VAL A 348 5.23 -24.37 -13.18
C VAL A 348 5.65 -23.32 -12.16
N VAL A 349 5.87 -22.11 -12.61
CA VAL A 349 5.92 -20.91 -11.77
C VAL A 349 4.74 -20.01 -12.13
N VAL A 350 3.97 -19.60 -11.13
CA VAL A 350 2.84 -18.67 -11.31
C VAL A 350 3.22 -17.30 -10.76
N GLY A 351 3.14 -16.26 -11.57
CA GLY A 351 3.37 -14.87 -11.17
C GLY A 351 2.04 -14.13 -11.00
N ASP A 352 1.60 -13.93 -9.75
CA ASP A 352 0.34 -13.24 -9.42
C ASP A 352 0.50 -12.36 -8.18
N ALA A 353 1.59 -11.58 -8.11
CA ALA A 353 1.89 -10.67 -7.02
C ALA A 353 1.67 -9.22 -7.45
N PHE A 354 0.94 -8.45 -6.64
CA PHE A 354 0.56 -7.07 -6.91
C PHE A 354 0.78 -6.17 -5.70
N GLY A 355 1.30 -4.94 -5.97
CA GLY A 355 1.29 -3.84 -5.03
C GLY A 355 0.23 -2.81 -5.45
N GLY A 356 -1.04 -3.06 -5.14
CA GLY A 356 -2.16 -2.36 -5.74
C GLY A 356 -2.49 -2.89 -7.13
N ALA A 357 -2.53 -2.04 -8.18
CA ALA A 357 -2.78 -2.47 -9.56
C ALA A 357 -1.51 -2.87 -10.32
N ALA A 358 -0.33 -2.56 -9.76
CA ALA A 358 0.95 -2.79 -10.42
C ALA A 358 1.65 -4.04 -9.87
N VAL A 359 2.31 -4.78 -10.75
CA VAL A 359 3.30 -5.76 -10.33
C VAL A 359 4.51 -5.00 -9.75
N PRO A 360 5.04 -5.37 -8.57
CA PRO A 360 6.23 -4.75 -8.03
C PRO A 360 7.40 -4.80 -9.04
N TRP A 361 8.03 -3.67 -9.31
CA TRP A 361 9.02 -3.54 -10.39
C TRP A 361 10.12 -4.61 -10.35
N HIS A 362 10.60 -4.97 -9.17
CA HIS A 362 11.67 -5.96 -8.98
C HIS A 362 11.26 -7.41 -9.29
N LEU A 363 9.95 -7.64 -9.54
CA LEU A 363 9.39 -8.91 -10.01
C LEU A 363 9.10 -8.90 -11.52
N THR A 364 9.58 -7.88 -12.25
CA THR A 364 9.33 -7.72 -13.70
C THR A 364 10.60 -7.68 -14.53
N THR A 365 11.77 -7.62 -13.89
CA THR A 365 13.06 -7.39 -14.53
C THR A 365 13.65 -8.65 -15.17
N SER A 366 14.55 -8.47 -16.13
CA SER A 366 15.27 -9.53 -16.79
C SER A 366 16.01 -10.42 -15.79
N GLU A 367 16.62 -9.81 -14.77
CA GLU A 367 17.35 -10.51 -13.71
C GLU A 367 16.41 -11.35 -12.82
N PHE A 368 15.17 -10.93 -12.65
CA PHE A 368 14.16 -11.75 -11.98
C PHE A 368 13.68 -12.91 -12.86
N ILE A 369 13.50 -12.66 -14.16
CA ILE A 369 13.09 -13.71 -15.11
C ILE A 369 14.18 -14.77 -15.27
N GLU A 370 15.47 -14.40 -15.18
CA GLU A 370 16.58 -15.35 -15.15
C GLU A 370 16.46 -16.33 -13.97
N GLU A 371 16.03 -15.86 -12.78
CA GLU A 371 15.77 -16.75 -11.64
C GLU A 371 14.53 -17.64 -11.87
N ILE A 372 13.50 -17.14 -12.55
CA ILE A 372 12.34 -17.98 -12.95
C ILE A 372 12.79 -19.08 -13.90
N GLU A 373 13.60 -18.74 -14.92
CA GLU A 373 14.16 -19.69 -15.89
C GLU A 373 15.02 -20.76 -15.15
N ARG A 374 15.88 -20.35 -14.22
CA ARG A 374 16.76 -21.24 -13.44
C ARG A 374 15.97 -22.29 -12.65
N VAL A 375 14.88 -21.90 -12.00
CA VAL A 375 14.11 -22.85 -11.17
C VAL A 375 13.14 -23.70 -11.98
N LEU A 376 12.79 -23.30 -13.19
CA LEU A 376 11.94 -24.09 -14.08
C LEU A 376 12.69 -25.27 -14.68
N ARG A 377 12.02 -26.40 -14.77
CA ARG A 377 12.48 -27.53 -15.58
C ARG A 377 12.56 -27.17 -17.05
N PRO A 378 13.34 -27.88 -17.89
CA PRO A 378 13.51 -27.55 -19.30
C PRO A 378 12.20 -27.51 -20.11
N ASP A 379 11.15 -28.20 -19.67
CA ASP A 379 9.81 -28.13 -20.24
C ASP A 379 8.82 -27.34 -19.37
N GLY A 380 9.33 -26.59 -18.38
CA GLY A 380 8.56 -25.84 -17.40
C GLY A 380 7.77 -24.67 -18.02
N LEU A 381 6.78 -24.16 -17.28
CA LEU A 381 5.91 -23.08 -17.69
C LEU A 381 5.96 -21.93 -16.69
N TYR A 382 6.25 -20.73 -17.14
CA TYR A 382 5.94 -19.51 -16.39
C TYR A 382 4.59 -18.99 -16.84
N ALA A 383 3.65 -18.80 -15.89
CA ALA A 383 2.31 -18.27 -16.14
C ALA A 383 2.10 -17.01 -15.28
N MET A 384 2.00 -15.85 -15.92
CA MET A 384 1.96 -14.56 -15.23
C MET A 384 0.61 -13.86 -15.49
N ASN A 385 0.02 -13.30 -14.41
CA ASN A 385 -1.04 -12.30 -14.48
C ASN A 385 -0.43 -10.91 -14.49
N LEU A 386 -0.91 -10.04 -15.35
CA LEU A 386 -0.63 -8.62 -15.32
C LEU A 386 -1.90 -7.80 -15.60
N ILE A 387 -1.94 -6.57 -15.08
CA ILE A 387 -3.03 -5.63 -15.31
C ILE A 387 -2.47 -4.47 -16.12
N ASP A 388 -3.08 -4.21 -17.28
CA ASP A 388 -2.71 -3.06 -18.11
C ASP A 388 -3.93 -2.60 -18.92
N GLY A 389 -3.86 -1.39 -19.48
CA GLY A 389 -4.93 -0.81 -20.27
C GLY A 389 -4.42 0.27 -21.22
N GLY A 390 -5.32 0.80 -22.05
CA GLY A 390 -4.97 1.79 -23.05
C GLY A 390 -3.97 1.25 -24.09
N PRO A 391 -2.75 1.84 -24.21
CA PRO A 391 -1.76 1.37 -25.18
C PRO A 391 -1.10 0.05 -24.82
N ASN A 392 -1.29 -0.48 -23.60
CA ASN A 392 -0.67 -1.71 -23.07
C ASN A 392 0.88 -1.65 -23.07
N ASP A 393 1.43 -0.53 -22.68
CA ASP A 393 2.88 -0.30 -22.69
C ASP A 393 3.61 -1.21 -21.71
N PHE A 394 3.08 -1.39 -20.48
CA PHE A 394 3.67 -2.31 -19.51
C PHE A 394 3.65 -3.76 -20.03
N ALA A 395 2.51 -4.21 -20.54
CA ALA A 395 2.38 -5.55 -21.09
C ALA A 395 3.36 -5.79 -22.25
N ALA A 396 3.54 -4.81 -23.15
CA ALA A 396 4.49 -4.91 -24.26
C ALA A 396 5.94 -5.01 -23.77
N TRP A 397 6.32 -4.23 -22.75
CA TRP A 397 7.66 -4.27 -22.17
C TRP A 397 7.92 -5.59 -21.42
N GLN A 398 6.93 -6.06 -20.65
CA GLN A 398 7.05 -7.34 -19.95
C GLN A 398 7.18 -8.51 -20.93
N VAL A 399 6.37 -8.53 -21.99
CA VAL A 399 6.46 -9.56 -23.04
C VAL A 399 7.81 -9.47 -23.76
N ARG A 400 8.33 -8.25 -24.01
CA ARG A 400 9.67 -8.07 -24.58
C ARG A 400 10.76 -8.65 -23.67
N THR A 401 10.64 -8.45 -22.36
CA THR A 401 11.56 -9.01 -21.37
C THR A 401 11.52 -10.54 -21.40
N LEU A 402 10.32 -11.13 -21.41
CA LEU A 402 10.16 -12.59 -21.45
C LEU A 402 10.73 -13.23 -22.74
N LEU A 403 10.64 -12.55 -23.87
CA LEU A 403 11.19 -13.03 -25.15
C LEU A 403 12.73 -13.04 -25.22
N GLU A 404 13.43 -12.41 -24.28
CA GLU A 404 14.89 -12.55 -24.15
C GLU A 404 15.29 -13.85 -23.46
N HIS A 405 14.36 -14.47 -22.70
CA HIS A 405 14.62 -15.64 -21.84
C HIS A 405 13.93 -16.91 -22.37
N PHE A 406 12.76 -16.80 -23.01
CA PHE A 406 11.95 -17.96 -23.42
C PHE A 406 11.72 -18.00 -24.92
N ALA A 407 11.89 -19.17 -25.49
CA ALA A 407 11.65 -19.41 -26.93
C ALA A 407 10.17 -19.22 -27.33
N HIS A 408 9.25 -19.46 -26.40
CA HIS A 408 7.81 -19.38 -26.66
C HIS A 408 7.12 -18.51 -25.64
N VAL A 409 6.55 -17.38 -26.09
CA VAL A 409 5.72 -16.48 -25.27
C VAL A 409 4.35 -16.36 -25.93
N ALA A 410 3.31 -16.42 -25.12
CA ALA A 410 1.92 -16.26 -25.54
C ALA A 410 1.18 -15.30 -24.60
N VAL A 411 0.26 -14.51 -25.16
CA VAL A 411 -0.56 -13.55 -24.42
C VAL A 411 -2.03 -13.87 -24.65
N ILE A 412 -2.79 -13.92 -23.56
CA ILE A 412 -4.23 -14.14 -23.54
C ILE A 412 -4.89 -12.95 -22.84
N GLY A 413 -5.75 -12.23 -23.52
CA GLY A 413 -6.46 -11.08 -22.95
C GLY A 413 -6.88 -10.04 -23.98
N PRO A 414 -7.48 -8.95 -23.54
CA PRO A 414 -7.85 -8.61 -22.15
C PRO A 414 -8.97 -9.51 -21.59
N VAL A 415 -8.89 -9.80 -20.31
CA VAL A 415 -9.87 -10.66 -19.60
C VAL A 415 -10.54 -9.84 -18.51
N GLY A 416 -11.86 -9.72 -18.57
CA GLY A 416 -12.66 -9.03 -17.55
C GLY A 416 -12.75 -7.50 -17.70
N GLY A 417 -12.04 -6.87 -18.64
CA GLY A 417 -12.12 -5.44 -18.95
C GLY A 417 -13.11 -5.12 -20.05
N ARG A 418 -13.57 -3.87 -20.14
CA ARG A 418 -14.40 -3.34 -21.22
C ARG A 418 -13.67 -2.19 -21.92
N GLY A 419 -13.23 -2.43 -23.17
CA GLY A 419 -12.61 -1.38 -23.99
C GLY A 419 -11.25 -0.91 -23.49
N ASP A 420 -11.08 0.41 -23.30
CA ASP A 420 -9.83 1.04 -22.87
C ASP A 420 -9.58 0.95 -21.35
N GLU A 421 -10.45 0.27 -20.61
CA GLU A 421 -10.26 0.06 -19.17
C GLU A 421 -9.11 -0.94 -18.91
N ALA A 422 -8.38 -0.72 -17.81
CA ALA A 422 -7.37 -1.67 -17.37
C ALA A 422 -7.99 -3.05 -17.11
N ALA A 423 -7.37 -4.09 -17.65
CA ALA A 423 -7.85 -5.47 -17.59
C ALA A 423 -6.70 -6.44 -17.32
N ASN A 424 -7.05 -7.60 -16.78
CA ASN A 424 -6.10 -8.68 -16.63
C ASN A 424 -5.69 -9.24 -18.00
N GLN A 425 -4.42 -9.56 -18.11
CA GLN A 425 -3.83 -10.31 -19.21
C GLN A 425 -3.02 -11.45 -18.61
N VAL A 426 -3.14 -12.64 -19.20
CA VAL A 426 -2.32 -13.80 -18.82
C VAL A 426 -1.22 -13.97 -19.85
N VAL A 427 0.02 -13.94 -19.40
CA VAL A 427 1.20 -14.19 -20.22
C VAL A 427 1.78 -15.55 -19.85
N LEU A 428 2.05 -16.36 -20.84
CA LEU A 428 2.65 -17.68 -20.70
C LEU A 428 4.01 -17.67 -21.39
N ALA A 429 5.04 -18.23 -20.74
CA ALA A 429 6.37 -18.33 -21.29
C ALA A 429 6.98 -19.71 -21.00
N SER A 430 7.66 -20.31 -21.98
CA SER A 430 8.26 -21.65 -21.88
C SER A 430 9.32 -21.86 -22.96
N GLU A 431 10.26 -22.78 -22.71
CA GLU A 431 11.20 -23.25 -23.74
C GLU A 431 10.55 -24.20 -24.75
N VAL A 432 9.41 -24.81 -24.40
CA VAL A 432 8.67 -25.68 -25.30
C VAL A 432 7.39 -24.99 -25.81
N SER A 433 6.91 -25.46 -26.97
CA SER A 433 5.74 -24.86 -27.60
C SER A 433 4.49 -24.95 -26.71
N ILE A 434 3.78 -23.82 -26.57
CA ILE A 434 2.56 -23.72 -25.77
C ILE A 434 1.38 -24.18 -26.61
N ASP A 435 0.73 -25.26 -26.19
CA ASP A 435 -0.46 -25.79 -26.90
C ASP A 435 -1.69 -24.94 -26.57
N ARG A 436 -2.10 -24.11 -27.54
CA ARG A 436 -3.28 -23.25 -27.43
C ARG A 436 -4.59 -24.00 -27.31
N PHE A 437 -4.67 -25.24 -27.81
CA PHE A 437 -5.89 -26.04 -27.78
C PHE A 437 -6.08 -26.82 -26.48
N ALA A 438 -5.00 -27.03 -25.73
CA ALA A 438 -5.08 -27.64 -24.41
C ALA A 438 -5.62 -26.67 -23.34
N LEU A 439 -5.52 -25.36 -23.57
CA LEU A 439 -5.97 -24.35 -22.63
C LEU A 439 -7.48 -24.12 -22.71
N ARG A 440 -8.15 -24.35 -21.59
CA ARG A 440 -9.58 -24.10 -21.43
C ARG A 440 -9.76 -22.71 -20.79
N GLY A 441 -10.45 -21.79 -21.47
CA GLY A 441 -10.76 -20.47 -20.94
C GLY A 441 -11.26 -19.51 -22.02
N ASP A 442 -11.96 -18.44 -21.59
CA ASP A 442 -12.65 -17.47 -22.48
C ASP A 442 -11.74 -16.30 -22.88
N GLY A 443 -10.44 -16.48 -22.98
CA GLY A 443 -9.50 -15.43 -23.36
C GLY A 443 -9.20 -15.40 -24.88
N ALA A 444 -9.03 -14.18 -25.43
CA ALA A 444 -8.56 -14.03 -26.81
C ALA A 444 -7.04 -14.14 -26.87
N TRP A 445 -6.53 -15.05 -27.69
CA TRP A 445 -5.10 -15.19 -27.92
C TRP A 445 -4.59 -14.07 -28.82
N MET A 446 -3.50 -13.44 -28.43
CA MET A 446 -2.82 -12.46 -29.25
C MET A 446 -2.19 -13.14 -30.48
N ALA A 447 -2.50 -12.63 -31.67
CA ALA A 447 -2.06 -13.27 -32.92
C ALA A 447 -0.57 -13.03 -33.20
N ASN A 448 -0.04 -11.87 -32.90
CA ASN A 448 1.34 -11.46 -33.22
C ASN A 448 2.04 -10.88 -31.99
N VAL A 449 2.52 -11.78 -31.12
CA VAL A 449 3.20 -11.42 -29.87
C VAL A 449 4.51 -10.67 -30.12
N ALA A 450 5.26 -11.05 -31.18
CA ALA A 450 6.52 -10.41 -31.49
C ALA A 450 6.34 -8.95 -31.96
N GLU A 451 5.30 -8.67 -32.75
CA GLU A 451 4.98 -7.31 -33.17
C GLU A 451 4.52 -6.46 -31.99
N PHE A 452 3.70 -7.03 -31.10
CA PHE A 452 3.27 -6.39 -29.86
C PHE A 452 4.48 -6.01 -28.98
N ALA A 453 5.39 -6.94 -28.77
CA ALA A 453 6.61 -6.74 -27.97
C ALA A 453 7.61 -5.77 -28.62
N ALA A 454 7.56 -5.55 -29.94
CA ALA A 454 8.48 -4.65 -30.64
C ALA A 454 8.35 -3.18 -30.21
N ALA A 455 7.20 -2.78 -29.65
CA ALA A 455 7.00 -1.47 -29.04
C ALA A 455 7.66 -1.33 -27.65
N GLY A 456 7.98 -2.46 -27.01
CA GLY A 456 8.52 -2.53 -25.66
C GLY A 456 10.05 -2.46 -25.60
N ARG A 457 10.54 -2.26 -24.36
CA ARG A 457 11.96 -2.40 -23.99
C ARG A 457 12.08 -3.49 -22.94
N VAL A 458 13.28 -4.06 -22.81
CA VAL A 458 13.59 -4.99 -21.72
C VAL A 458 13.60 -4.22 -20.41
N LEU A 459 12.88 -4.73 -19.42
CA LEU A 459 12.90 -4.25 -18.04
C LEU A 459 14.13 -4.84 -17.34
N THR A 460 14.90 -4.01 -16.66
CA THR A 460 16.11 -4.43 -15.94
C THR A 460 16.11 -3.83 -14.52
N ASP A 461 16.93 -4.36 -13.64
CA ASP A 461 17.09 -3.80 -12.29
C ASP A 461 17.52 -2.33 -12.30
N ASP A 462 18.25 -1.90 -13.35
CA ASP A 462 18.63 -0.51 -13.54
C ASP A 462 17.46 0.37 -14.05
N TYR A 463 16.45 -0.23 -14.74
CA TYR A 463 15.37 0.54 -15.32
C TYR A 463 14.10 -0.31 -15.53
N ALA A 464 13.16 -0.18 -14.63
CA ALA A 464 11.84 -0.81 -14.67
C ALA A 464 10.74 0.17 -14.21
N PRO A 465 10.30 1.12 -15.08
CA PRO A 465 9.35 2.17 -14.72
C PRO A 465 7.90 1.67 -14.78
N VAL A 466 7.58 0.59 -14.06
CA VAL A 466 6.29 -0.12 -14.12
C VAL A 466 5.11 0.83 -13.86
N ASP A 467 5.16 1.62 -12.79
CA ASP A 467 4.08 2.54 -12.42
C ASP A 467 3.78 3.61 -13.49
N GLN A 468 4.80 3.99 -14.29
CA GLN A 468 4.65 4.97 -15.36
C GLN A 468 4.12 4.34 -16.65
N LEU A 469 4.37 3.04 -16.86
CA LEU A 469 3.92 2.31 -18.04
C LEU A 469 2.46 1.86 -17.92
N ILE A 470 2.01 1.52 -16.70
CA ILE A 470 0.63 1.08 -16.48
C ILE A 470 -0.31 2.26 -16.69
N THR A 471 -1.14 2.19 -17.72
CA THR A 471 -2.20 3.16 -17.96
C THR A 471 -3.47 2.67 -17.28
N THR A 472 -3.63 2.98 -16.01
CA THR A 472 -4.88 2.75 -15.28
C THR A 472 -5.86 3.90 -15.55
N ARG A 473 -6.43 4.02 -16.73
CA ARG A 473 -7.65 4.82 -16.90
C ARG A 473 -8.81 3.99 -16.37
N ARG A 474 -9.18 4.28 -15.15
CA ARG A 474 -10.38 3.75 -14.48
C ARG A 474 -11.57 4.67 -14.69
#